data_1b38410115e15ce6869d244fe000852e
#
_entry.id   1b38410115e15ce6869d244fe000852e
#
_cell.length_a   1.000
_cell.length_b   1.000
_cell.length_c   1.000
_cell.angle_alpha   90.00
_cell.angle_beta   90.00
_cell.angle_gamma   90.00
#
_symmetry.space_group_name_H-M   'P 1'
#
loop_
_entity.id
_entity.type
_entity.pdbx_description
1 polymer ?
#
loop_
_entity_poly.entity_id
_entity_poly.type
_entity_poly.pdbx_seq_one_letter_code
_entity_poly.pdbx_strand_id
1 'polypeptide(L)'
;MSLIVADVGGTNARLAFQKNINSEISLIENFLCSDFKSLEDIIKTYKQKHNIFNEHISIAVAGPCEDDDVILSNNHIKFNKVELLKNLKLKSLLVINDFVAQSFVFKDLLLEEDVKKYKILLKKLSLKKIKNGTSKKNSPLLVTGPGTGLGVCNLKKIDKYVIPIPGEGGNTYFSPSNSEQIEILKYLLKSQKYVSFEDLVSGRGIENLFNFYQHKNRSQISKIQASEISDLADKNDRDAISAINQMYKILVMSVINNIFLNGSLGGVIICGGISIKLQKFLNQ
;
A
#
# COMPACT_ATOMS: atom_id res chain seq x y z
N MET A 1 -5.60 27.93 4.94
CA MET A 1 -4.25 27.37 5.17
C MET A 1 -3.85 26.64 3.92
N SER A 2 -2.75 27.03 3.31
CA SER A 2 -2.19 26.33 2.15
C SER A 2 -1.29 25.19 2.59
N LEU A 3 -1.17 24.15 1.78
CA LEU A 3 -0.46 22.92 2.13
C LEU A 3 0.33 22.41 0.93
N ILE A 4 1.59 22.06 1.13
CA ILE A 4 2.31 21.16 0.22
C ILE A 4 2.04 19.74 0.67
N VAL A 5 1.64 18.88 -0.27
CA VAL A 5 1.50 17.45 -0.04
C VAL A 5 2.57 16.70 -0.84
N ALA A 6 3.15 15.69 -0.25
CA ALA A 6 4.18 14.88 -0.89
C ALA A 6 3.90 13.39 -0.69
N ASP A 7 4.22 12.60 -1.72
CA ASP A 7 4.25 11.13 -1.73
C ASP A 7 5.67 10.71 -2.12
N VAL A 8 6.42 10.14 -1.18
CA VAL A 8 7.83 9.84 -1.32
C VAL A 8 8.07 8.34 -1.22
N GLY A 9 8.26 7.73 -2.36
CA GLY A 9 8.54 6.30 -2.49
C GLY A 9 10.01 5.97 -2.68
N GLY A 10 10.28 4.72 -3.05
CA GLY A 10 11.64 4.21 -3.26
C GLY A 10 12.41 4.85 -4.42
N THR A 11 11.71 5.34 -5.45
CA THR A 11 12.33 5.89 -6.66
C THR A 11 11.94 7.34 -6.93
N ASN A 12 10.71 7.69 -6.61
CA ASN A 12 10.11 8.97 -6.95
C ASN A 12 9.59 9.69 -5.71
N ALA A 13 9.68 11.02 -5.73
CA ALA A 13 8.97 11.92 -4.85
C ALA A 13 7.99 12.77 -5.66
N ARG A 14 6.70 12.62 -5.40
CA ARG A 14 5.65 13.39 -6.05
C ARG A 14 5.18 14.48 -5.11
N LEU A 15 5.27 15.73 -5.54
CA LEU A 15 4.84 16.89 -4.76
C LEU A 15 3.68 17.59 -5.45
N ALA A 16 2.80 18.18 -4.64
CA ALA A 16 1.68 18.97 -5.13
C ALA A 16 1.33 20.07 -4.13
N PHE A 17 0.55 21.03 -4.58
CA PHE A 17 0.14 22.18 -3.79
C PHE A 17 -1.39 22.25 -3.67
N GLN A 18 -1.87 22.50 -2.47
CA GLN A 18 -3.28 22.76 -2.17
C GLN A 18 -3.40 24.15 -1.53
N LYS A 19 -4.09 25.07 -2.21
CA LYS A 19 -4.23 26.47 -1.77
C LYS A 19 -5.04 26.60 -0.47
N ASN A 20 -6.06 25.79 -0.31
CA ASN A 20 -6.85 25.68 0.93
C ASN A 20 -7.55 24.31 0.95
N ILE A 21 -8.17 23.95 2.09
CA ILE A 21 -8.77 22.62 2.31
C ILE A 21 -9.87 22.24 1.30
N ASN A 22 -10.49 23.23 0.66
CA ASN A 22 -11.57 23.02 -0.31
C ASN A 22 -11.08 23.16 -1.76
N SER A 23 -9.82 23.56 -1.99
CA SER A 23 -9.27 23.68 -3.33
C SER A 23 -8.79 22.33 -3.86
N GLU A 24 -8.83 22.18 -5.18
CA GLU A 24 -8.18 21.06 -5.84
C GLU A 24 -6.67 21.10 -5.67
N ILE A 25 -6.04 19.94 -5.78
CA ILE A 25 -4.59 19.79 -5.79
C ILE A 25 -4.07 20.28 -7.15
N SER A 26 -3.03 21.09 -7.11
CA SER A 26 -2.41 21.72 -8.29
C SER A 26 -0.89 21.61 -8.25
N LEU A 27 -0.23 22.04 -9.30
CA LEU A 27 1.23 22.08 -9.41
C LEU A 27 1.87 20.71 -9.11
N ILE A 28 1.27 19.64 -9.65
CA ILE A 28 1.75 18.27 -9.42
C ILE A 28 3.05 18.08 -10.18
N GLU A 29 4.12 17.69 -9.46
CA GLU A 29 5.41 17.35 -10.04
C GLU A 29 5.97 16.05 -9.50
N ASN A 30 6.75 15.38 -10.34
CA ASN A 30 7.46 14.16 -10.00
C ASN A 30 8.97 14.38 -10.09
N PHE A 31 9.69 14.05 -9.03
CA PHE A 31 11.13 14.13 -8.93
C PHE A 31 11.71 12.73 -8.81
N LEU A 32 12.78 12.43 -9.51
CA LEU A 32 13.56 11.22 -9.29
C LEU A 32 14.40 11.41 -8.03
N CYS A 33 14.23 10.55 -7.06
CA CYS A 33 14.97 10.63 -5.80
C CYS A 33 16.49 10.56 -6.01
N SER A 34 16.96 9.82 -7.02
CA SER A 34 18.38 9.72 -7.40
C SER A 34 19.03 11.03 -7.78
N ASP A 35 18.27 12.03 -8.24
CA ASP A 35 18.78 13.30 -8.70
C ASP A 35 19.04 14.28 -7.55
N PHE A 36 18.68 13.92 -6.33
CA PHE A 36 18.74 14.77 -5.14
C PHE A 36 19.48 14.08 -3.99
N LYS A 37 20.19 14.88 -3.20
CA LYS A 37 20.91 14.40 -2.01
C LYS A 37 19.99 14.15 -0.81
N SER A 38 18.89 14.91 -0.74
CA SER A 38 17.99 14.90 0.41
C SER A 38 16.54 15.24 0.02
N LEU A 39 15.59 14.88 0.88
CA LEU A 39 14.20 15.31 0.76
C LEU A 39 14.07 16.84 0.89
N GLU A 40 14.93 17.45 1.70
CA GLU A 40 14.99 18.90 1.87
C GLU A 40 15.28 19.61 0.53
N ASP A 41 16.24 19.08 -0.26
CA ASP A 41 16.60 19.64 -1.57
C ASP A 41 15.43 19.52 -2.56
N ILE A 42 14.71 18.40 -2.57
CA ILE A 42 13.52 18.20 -3.39
C ILE A 42 12.47 19.27 -3.05
N ILE A 43 12.16 19.43 -1.75
CA ILE A 43 11.16 20.41 -1.30
C ILE A 43 11.58 21.84 -1.62
N LYS A 44 12.85 22.19 -1.43
CA LYS A 44 13.38 23.52 -1.79
C LYS A 44 13.26 23.79 -3.29
N THR A 45 13.64 22.83 -4.12
CA THR A 45 13.53 22.92 -5.58
C THR A 45 12.08 23.13 -6.01
N TYR A 46 11.15 22.35 -5.45
CA TYR A 46 9.72 22.49 -5.72
C TYR A 46 9.20 23.88 -5.31
N LYS A 47 9.53 24.35 -4.10
CA LYS A 47 9.12 25.67 -3.60
C LYS A 47 9.66 26.81 -4.47
N GLN A 48 10.94 26.74 -4.90
CA GLN A 48 11.57 27.75 -5.76
C GLN A 48 10.93 27.78 -7.14
N LYS A 49 10.75 26.62 -7.76
CA LYS A 49 10.19 26.49 -9.11
C LYS A 49 8.78 27.09 -9.22
N HIS A 50 7.96 26.92 -8.18
CA HIS A 50 6.57 27.39 -8.17
C HIS A 50 6.37 28.69 -7.42
N ASN A 51 7.45 29.31 -6.91
CA ASN A 51 7.39 30.52 -6.09
C ASN A 51 6.45 30.40 -4.88
N ILE A 52 6.54 29.25 -4.18
CA ILE A 52 5.67 28.90 -3.05
C ILE A 52 6.38 29.20 -1.73
N PHE A 53 5.81 30.08 -0.92
CA PHE A 53 6.27 30.41 0.43
C PHE A 53 5.38 29.73 1.49
N ASN A 54 5.26 28.41 1.39
CA ASN A 54 4.38 27.67 2.29
C ASN A 54 5.13 27.16 3.52
N GLU A 55 4.43 27.19 4.66
CA GLU A 55 4.95 26.83 5.98
C GLU A 55 4.32 25.52 6.52
N HIS A 56 3.49 24.86 5.71
CA HIS A 56 2.79 23.63 6.11
C HIS A 56 3.02 22.53 5.07
N ILE A 57 3.51 21.38 5.52
CA ILE A 57 3.79 20.23 4.65
C ILE A 57 3.22 18.97 5.25
N SER A 58 2.62 18.12 4.40
CA SER A 58 2.24 16.75 4.73
C SER A 58 2.93 15.79 3.78
N ILE A 59 3.62 14.79 4.32
CA ILE A 59 4.43 13.84 3.57
C ILE A 59 3.95 12.43 3.87
N ALA A 60 3.61 11.68 2.83
CA ALA A 60 3.46 10.24 2.87
C ALA A 60 4.79 9.60 2.47
N VAL A 61 5.29 8.64 3.24
CA VAL A 61 6.58 7.99 3.01
C VAL A 61 6.43 6.47 2.94
N ALA A 62 7.18 5.85 2.03
CA ALA A 62 7.28 4.39 1.95
C ALA A 62 8.25 3.90 3.03
N GLY A 63 7.73 3.50 4.17
CA GLY A 63 8.48 2.94 5.30
C GLY A 63 7.96 3.37 6.66
N PRO A 64 8.59 2.89 7.74
CA PRO A 64 8.29 3.29 9.10
C PRO A 64 8.54 4.79 9.30
N CYS A 65 7.67 5.45 10.03
CA CYS A 65 7.76 6.89 10.26
C CYS A 65 7.24 7.30 11.65
N GLU A 66 7.26 6.41 12.61
CA GLU A 66 6.83 6.66 13.99
C GLU A 66 7.85 7.54 14.72
N ASP A 67 9.14 7.25 14.55
CA ASP A 67 10.25 8.00 15.14
C ASP A 67 10.54 9.32 14.40
N ASP A 68 11.35 10.19 15.02
CA ASP A 68 11.80 11.43 14.38
C ASP A 68 12.74 11.16 13.20
N ASP A 69 13.54 10.11 13.27
CA ASP A 69 14.40 9.66 12.17
C ASP A 69 13.63 8.77 11.22
N VAL A 70 13.50 9.19 9.97
CA VAL A 70 12.79 8.49 8.91
C VAL A 70 13.78 7.98 7.88
N ILE A 71 13.73 6.67 7.63
CA ILE A 71 14.51 5.99 6.60
C ILE A 71 13.55 5.36 5.62
N LEU A 72 13.59 5.80 4.36
CA LEU A 72 12.71 5.26 3.34
C LEU A 72 13.14 3.86 2.89
N SER A 73 12.17 3.00 2.68
CA SER A 73 12.41 1.67 2.13
C SER A 73 12.90 1.77 0.67
N ASN A 74 13.98 1.04 0.36
CA ASN A 74 14.56 1.00 -1.00
C ASN A 74 14.93 2.38 -1.59
N ASN A 75 15.35 3.31 -0.73
CA ASN A 75 15.80 4.65 -1.12
C ASN A 75 17.00 5.06 -0.25
N HIS A 76 17.86 5.94 -0.80
CA HIS A 76 18.98 6.53 -0.06
C HIS A 76 18.55 7.70 0.83
N ILE A 77 17.34 8.23 0.63
CA ILE A 77 16.81 9.36 1.38
C ILE A 77 16.51 8.94 2.81
N LYS A 78 17.09 9.66 3.72
CA LYS A 78 16.81 9.64 5.16
C LYS A 78 16.72 11.08 5.66
N PHE A 79 15.90 11.33 6.65
CA PHE A 79 15.77 12.66 7.23
C PHE A 79 15.26 12.59 8.67
N ASN A 80 15.56 13.62 9.45
CA ASN A 80 14.99 13.83 10.77
C ASN A 80 13.86 14.85 10.68
N LYS A 81 12.70 14.57 11.25
CA LYS A 81 11.49 15.42 11.18
C LYS A 81 11.72 16.80 11.82
N VAL A 82 12.41 16.84 12.96
CA VAL A 82 12.69 18.08 13.70
C VAL A 82 13.65 18.97 12.91
N GLU A 83 14.70 18.39 12.34
CA GLU A 83 15.66 19.12 11.49
C GLU A 83 14.98 19.63 10.22
N LEU A 84 14.18 18.81 9.54
CA LEU A 84 13.46 19.19 8.32
C LEU A 84 12.50 20.35 8.59
N LEU A 85 11.75 20.28 9.69
CA LEU A 85 10.86 21.36 10.13
C LEU A 85 11.63 22.66 10.36
N LYS A 86 12.78 22.62 11.05
CA LYS A 86 13.63 23.79 11.35
C LYS A 86 14.27 24.36 10.09
N ASN A 87 14.90 23.52 9.26
CA ASN A 87 15.66 23.93 8.08
C ASN A 87 14.78 24.57 7.01
N LEU A 88 13.56 24.06 6.83
CA LEU A 88 12.57 24.60 5.91
C LEU A 88 11.71 25.72 6.52
N LYS A 89 11.95 26.09 7.79
CA LYS A 89 11.19 27.09 8.56
C LYS A 89 9.68 26.84 8.51
N LEU A 90 9.29 25.58 8.75
CA LEU A 90 7.88 25.17 8.69
C LEU A 90 7.17 25.49 10.02
N LYS A 91 5.89 25.82 9.93
CA LYS A 91 4.97 25.90 11.08
C LYS A 91 4.37 24.52 11.45
N SER A 92 4.22 23.65 10.45
CA SER A 92 3.80 22.27 10.70
C SER A 92 4.36 21.32 9.64
N LEU A 93 4.73 20.16 10.12
CA LEU A 93 5.14 19.00 9.33
C LEU A 93 4.39 17.79 9.82
N LEU A 94 3.65 17.13 8.93
CA LEU A 94 3.04 15.83 9.16
C LEU A 94 3.75 14.81 8.28
N VAL A 95 4.27 13.75 8.89
CA VAL A 95 4.85 12.61 8.17
C VAL A 95 4.07 11.37 8.57
N ILE A 96 3.54 10.66 7.59
CA ILE A 96 2.77 9.41 7.78
C ILE A 96 3.25 8.36 6.78
N ASN A 97 3.02 7.10 7.11
CA ASN A 97 3.26 6.01 6.17
C ASN A 97 2.35 6.16 4.92
N ASP A 98 2.87 5.80 3.73
CA ASP A 98 2.17 5.95 2.45
C ASP A 98 0.87 5.13 2.39
N PHE A 99 0.89 3.91 2.95
CA PHE A 99 -0.31 3.08 2.97
C PHE A 99 -1.36 3.60 3.95
N VAL A 100 -0.93 4.21 5.06
CA VAL A 100 -1.83 4.93 5.99
C VAL A 100 -2.49 6.10 5.27
N ALA A 101 -1.71 6.90 4.53
CA ALA A 101 -2.24 8.01 3.72
C ALA A 101 -3.27 7.51 2.69
N GLN A 102 -2.95 6.44 1.96
CA GLN A 102 -3.86 5.80 1.01
C GLN A 102 -5.15 5.32 1.68
N SER A 103 -5.04 4.75 2.88
CA SER A 103 -6.21 4.24 3.62
C SER A 103 -7.18 5.34 4.02
N PHE A 104 -6.71 6.54 4.28
CA PHE A 104 -7.56 7.70 4.62
C PHE A 104 -8.53 8.12 3.52
N VAL A 105 -8.28 7.74 2.26
CA VAL A 105 -9.22 7.95 1.15
C VAL A 105 -10.58 7.31 1.45
N PHE A 106 -10.59 6.24 2.25
CA PHE A 106 -11.79 5.47 2.58
C PHE A 106 -12.47 5.89 3.90
N LYS A 107 -11.97 6.92 4.59
CA LYS A 107 -12.48 7.37 5.90
C LYS A 107 -13.98 7.70 5.88
N ASP A 108 -14.45 8.31 4.79
CA ASP A 108 -15.84 8.75 4.66
C ASP A 108 -16.82 7.56 4.57
N LEU A 109 -16.35 6.37 4.20
CA LEU A 109 -17.18 5.14 4.25
C LEU A 109 -17.57 4.76 5.68
N LEU A 110 -16.78 5.16 6.68
CA LEU A 110 -17.09 4.93 8.10
C LEU A 110 -17.96 6.03 8.70
N LEU A 111 -17.95 7.22 8.10
CA LEU A 111 -18.68 8.39 8.58
C LEU A 111 -20.09 8.52 8.00
N GLU A 112 -20.30 8.03 6.78
CA GLU A 112 -21.55 8.19 6.05
C GLU A 112 -22.61 7.17 6.52
N GLU A 113 -23.71 7.67 7.05
CA GLU A 113 -24.83 6.86 7.53
C GLU A 113 -26.02 6.85 6.53
N ASP A 114 -26.06 7.81 5.60
CA ASP A 114 -27.10 7.86 4.56
C ASP A 114 -26.77 6.86 3.44
N VAL A 115 -27.68 5.92 3.20
CA VAL A 115 -27.50 4.84 2.22
C VAL A 115 -27.32 5.36 0.78
N LYS A 116 -28.01 6.48 0.42
CA LYS A 116 -27.89 7.05 -0.93
C LYS A 116 -26.53 7.70 -1.12
N LYS A 117 -26.11 8.50 -0.13
CA LYS A 117 -24.77 9.14 -0.14
C LYS A 117 -23.65 8.09 -0.09
N TYR A 118 -23.81 7.04 0.71
CA TYR A 118 -22.87 5.92 0.75
C TYR A 118 -22.68 5.26 -0.63
N LYS A 119 -23.78 5.03 -1.37
CA LYS A 119 -23.71 4.49 -2.74
C LYS A 119 -23.00 5.44 -3.71
N ILE A 120 -23.22 6.76 -3.57
CA ILE A 120 -22.52 7.77 -4.36
C ILE A 120 -21.01 7.74 -4.05
N LEU A 121 -20.64 7.62 -2.78
CA LEU A 121 -19.26 7.54 -2.32
C LEU A 121 -18.55 6.31 -2.87
N LEU A 122 -19.18 5.12 -2.84
CA LEU A 122 -18.63 3.91 -3.45
C LEU A 122 -18.33 4.12 -4.94
N LYS A 123 -19.24 4.80 -5.66
CA LYS A 123 -19.07 5.12 -7.08
C LYS A 123 -17.93 6.09 -7.31
N LYS A 124 -17.86 7.17 -6.52
CA LYS A 124 -16.79 8.18 -6.56
C LYS A 124 -15.40 7.56 -6.32
N LEU A 125 -15.32 6.60 -5.43
CA LEU A 125 -14.09 5.86 -5.10
C LEU A 125 -13.81 4.70 -6.08
N SER A 126 -14.66 4.51 -7.10
CA SER A 126 -14.55 3.41 -8.08
C SER A 126 -14.45 2.03 -7.45
N LEU A 127 -15.09 1.84 -6.29
CA LEU A 127 -15.06 0.57 -5.57
C LEU A 127 -15.97 -0.45 -6.23
N LYS A 128 -15.41 -1.64 -6.49
CA LYS A 128 -16.17 -2.80 -6.98
C LYS A 128 -16.46 -3.74 -5.82
N LYS A 129 -17.71 -4.17 -5.71
CA LYS A 129 -18.10 -5.15 -4.70
C LYS A 129 -17.70 -6.55 -5.14
N ILE A 130 -16.83 -7.20 -4.36
CA ILE A 130 -16.37 -8.57 -4.61
C ILE A 130 -17.32 -9.57 -3.94
N LYS A 131 -17.72 -9.32 -2.69
CA LYS A 131 -18.57 -10.24 -1.92
C LYS A 131 -19.60 -9.47 -1.11
N ASN A 132 -20.81 -10.03 -0.99
CA ASN A 132 -21.83 -9.53 -0.09
C ASN A 132 -21.47 -9.88 1.36
N GLY A 133 -21.74 -8.93 2.26
CA GLY A 133 -21.58 -9.10 3.70
C GLY A 133 -22.33 -8.01 4.43
N THR A 134 -22.52 -8.20 5.73
CA THR A 134 -23.11 -7.19 6.62
C THR A 134 -22.01 -6.62 7.49
N SER A 135 -21.70 -5.35 7.32
CA SER A 135 -20.74 -4.66 8.17
C SER A 135 -21.31 -4.49 9.59
N LYS A 136 -20.45 -4.71 10.59
CA LYS A 136 -20.81 -4.44 11.98
C LYS A 136 -20.51 -2.97 12.32
N LYS A 137 -21.54 -2.23 12.71
CA LYS A 137 -21.41 -0.81 13.10
C LYS A 137 -20.34 -0.66 14.18
N ASN A 138 -19.56 0.42 14.11
CA ASN A 138 -18.47 0.77 15.03
C ASN A 138 -17.29 -0.23 15.07
N SER A 139 -17.24 -1.21 14.18
CA SER A 139 -16.07 -2.04 14.01
C SER A 139 -15.08 -1.40 13.05
N PRO A 140 -13.77 -1.68 13.19
CA PRO A 140 -12.77 -1.18 12.24
C PRO A 140 -13.03 -1.67 10.82
N LEU A 141 -12.63 -0.86 9.84
CA LEU A 141 -12.55 -1.17 8.41
C LEU A 141 -11.11 -1.55 8.09
N LEU A 142 -10.90 -2.75 7.59
CA LEU A 142 -9.58 -3.18 7.11
C LEU A 142 -9.34 -2.64 5.69
N VAL A 143 -8.22 -1.96 5.50
CA VAL A 143 -7.68 -1.60 4.19
C VAL A 143 -6.38 -2.36 4.01
N THR A 144 -6.27 -3.11 2.93
CA THR A 144 -5.06 -3.87 2.59
C THR A 144 -4.85 -3.91 1.09
N GLY A 145 -3.63 -4.14 0.65
CA GLY A 145 -3.39 -4.24 -0.79
C GLY A 145 -1.96 -4.56 -1.18
N PRO A 146 -1.80 -5.52 -2.10
CA PRO A 146 -0.51 -5.83 -2.67
C PRO A 146 -0.05 -4.76 -3.67
N GLY A 147 1.18 -4.31 -3.46
CA GLY A 147 1.95 -3.42 -4.31
C GLY A 147 3.39 -3.91 -4.39
N THR A 148 4.38 -3.04 -4.18
CA THR A 148 5.78 -3.45 -3.95
C THR A 148 5.86 -4.35 -2.72
N GLY A 149 5.12 -4.01 -1.66
CA GLY A 149 4.89 -4.82 -0.47
C GLY A 149 3.41 -5.17 -0.29
N LEU A 150 3.03 -5.60 0.92
CA LEU A 150 1.66 -5.84 1.34
C LEU A 150 1.27 -4.85 2.45
N GLY A 151 0.65 -3.75 2.06
CA GLY A 151 0.17 -2.75 3.01
C GLY A 151 -1.04 -3.23 3.81
N VAL A 152 -1.10 -2.86 5.08
CA VAL A 152 -2.20 -3.16 6.00
C VAL A 152 -2.45 -1.96 6.91
N CYS A 153 -3.67 -1.49 6.93
CA CYS A 153 -4.11 -0.43 7.85
C CYS A 153 -5.56 -0.66 8.26
N ASN A 154 -5.89 -0.42 9.51
CA ASN A 154 -7.27 -0.44 9.97
C ASN A 154 -7.73 1.00 10.23
N LEU A 155 -8.93 1.34 9.78
CA LEU A 155 -9.56 2.61 10.07
C LEU A 155 -10.66 2.38 11.11
N LYS A 156 -10.63 3.13 12.22
CA LYS A 156 -11.64 3.05 13.27
C LYS A 156 -12.33 4.38 13.47
N LYS A 157 -13.66 4.37 13.43
CA LYS A 157 -14.48 5.52 13.82
C LYS A 157 -14.54 5.61 15.34
N ILE A 158 -14.19 6.77 15.88
CA ILE A 158 -14.36 7.14 17.28
C ILE A 158 -15.07 8.51 17.27
N ASP A 159 -16.32 8.53 17.71
CA ASP A 159 -17.21 9.69 17.61
C ASP A 159 -17.30 10.22 16.16
N LYS A 160 -16.85 11.46 15.92
CA LYS A 160 -16.81 12.10 14.60
C LYS A 160 -15.48 11.94 13.87
N TYR A 161 -14.51 11.30 14.48
CA TYR A 161 -13.17 11.15 13.91
C TYR A 161 -12.98 9.74 13.37
N VAL A 162 -12.14 9.62 12.36
CA VAL A 162 -11.59 8.35 11.89
C VAL A 162 -10.09 8.32 12.21
N ILE A 163 -9.69 7.32 12.94
CA ILE A 163 -8.31 7.14 13.37
C ILE A 163 -7.73 5.94 12.58
N PRO A 164 -6.59 6.10 11.91
CA PRO A 164 -5.88 4.97 11.34
C PRO A 164 -5.16 4.21 12.47
N ILE A 165 -5.16 2.91 12.35
CA ILE A 165 -4.34 2.00 13.15
C ILE A 165 -3.36 1.40 12.15
N PRO A 166 -2.15 1.97 12.05
CA PRO A 166 -1.11 1.44 11.17
C PRO A 166 -0.64 0.08 11.67
N GLY A 167 -0.05 -0.69 10.77
CA GLY A 167 0.58 -1.95 11.15
C GLY A 167 1.27 -2.62 9.98
N GLU A 168 2.30 -3.40 10.31
CA GLU A 168 3.08 -4.19 9.37
C GLU A 168 2.48 -5.62 9.21
N GLY A 169 1.16 -5.70 9.05
CA GLY A 169 0.44 -6.96 8.95
C GLY A 169 0.86 -7.83 7.77
N GLY A 170 1.44 -7.23 6.71
CA GLY A 170 2.04 -7.95 5.59
C GLY A 170 3.29 -8.71 5.98
N ASN A 171 4.04 -8.23 6.98
CA ASN A 171 5.28 -8.84 7.45
C ASN A 171 5.09 -9.92 8.53
N THR A 172 3.83 -10.25 8.87
CA THR A 172 3.56 -11.38 9.76
C THR A 172 3.91 -12.71 9.07
N TYR A 173 4.30 -13.71 9.87
CA TYR A 173 4.69 -15.01 9.35
C TYR A 173 3.59 -15.68 8.54
N PHE A 174 3.97 -16.22 7.39
CA PHE A 174 3.07 -17.04 6.57
C PHE A 174 2.78 -18.36 7.29
N SER A 175 1.51 -18.65 7.50
CA SER A 175 1.02 -19.88 8.12
C SER A 175 0.29 -20.71 7.05
N PRO A 176 0.91 -21.74 6.47
CA PRO A 176 0.29 -22.56 5.42
C PRO A 176 -0.90 -23.35 5.96
N SER A 177 -1.99 -23.47 5.18
CA SER A 177 -3.23 -24.16 5.53
C SER A 177 -3.46 -25.47 4.77
N ASN A 178 -2.58 -25.83 3.84
CA ASN A 178 -2.68 -27.07 3.05
C ASN A 178 -1.29 -27.53 2.59
N SER A 179 -1.23 -28.75 2.01
CA SER A 179 0.02 -29.38 1.57
C SER A 179 0.79 -28.57 0.52
N GLU A 180 0.10 -27.98 -0.45
CA GLU A 180 0.74 -27.14 -1.48
C GLU A 180 1.43 -25.90 -0.85
N GLN A 181 0.75 -25.25 0.09
CA GLN A 181 1.32 -24.10 0.80
C GLN A 181 2.50 -24.49 1.71
N ILE A 182 2.49 -25.71 2.25
CA ILE A 182 3.64 -26.26 2.98
C ILE A 182 4.83 -26.48 2.03
N GLU A 183 4.60 -26.97 0.81
CA GLU A 183 5.65 -27.09 -0.20
C GLU A 183 6.23 -25.73 -0.61
N ILE A 184 5.36 -24.72 -0.80
CA ILE A 184 5.79 -23.33 -1.08
C ILE A 184 6.67 -22.80 0.05
N LEU A 185 6.22 -22.96 1.30
CA LEU A 185 7.01 -22.54 2.47
C LEU A 185 8.38 -23.21 2.50
N LYS A 186 8.42 -24.55 2.33
CA LYS A 186 9.67 -25.31 2.28
C LYS A 186 10.59 -24.87 1.14
N TYR A 187 10.01 -24.52 -0.02
CA TYR A 187 10.78 -24.03 -1.16
C TYR A 187 11.46 -22.68 -0.84
N LEU A 188 10.73 -21.73 -0.27
CA LEU A 188 11.26 -20.40 0.05
C LEU A 188 12.27 -20.43 1.21
N LEU A 189 12.06 -21.25 2.21
CA LEU A 189 13.01 -21.42 3.34
C LEU A 189 14.38 -21.97 2.93
N LYS A 190 14.58 -22.45 1.70
CA LYS A 190 15.92 -22.77 1.17
C LYS A 190 16.80 -21.54 1.00
N SER A 191 16.22 -20.36 0.79
CA SER A 191 16.94 -19.10 0.52
C SER A 191 16.62 -17.96 1.50
N GLN A 192 15.60 -18.14 2.35
CA GLN A 192 15.13 -17.13 3.29
C GLN A 192 15.13 -17.69 4.72
N LYS A 193 15.39 -16.82 5.70
CA LYS A 193 15.33 -17.22 7.14
C LYS A 193 13.88 -17.41 7.64
N TYR A 194 12.94 -16.67 7.07
CA TYR A 194 11.52 -16.76 7.37
C TYR A 194 10.73 -16.34 6.11
N VAL A 195 9.45 -16.66 6.08
CA VAL A 195 8.54 -16.27 5.00
C VAL A 195 7.36 -15.52 5.61
N SER A 196 7.13 -14.32 5.12
CA SER A 196 5.99 -13.48 5.49
C SER A 196 4.86 -13.59 4.48
N PHE A 197 3.67 -13.03 4.81
CA PHE A 197 2.61 -12.88 3.83
C PHE A 197 3.04 -12.01 2.65
N GLU A 198 3.82 -10.95 2.89
CA GLU A 198 4.34 -10.07 1.85
C GLU A 198 5.23 -10.81 0.84
N ASP A 199 6.01 -11.80 1.28
CA ASP A 199 6.84 -12.62 0.41
C ASP A 199 6.05 -13.47 -0.58
N LEU A 200 4.71 -13.54 -0.43
CA LEU A 200 3.78 -14.28 -1.28
C LEU A 200 2.68 -13.41 -1.87
N VAL A 201 2.44 -12.22 -1.29
CA VAL A 201 1.33 -11.31 -1.66
C VAL A 201 1.89 -9.92 -1.94
N SER A 202 2.72 -9.82 -2.95
CA SER A 202 3.32 -8.58 -3.46
C SER A 202 3.85 -8.80 -4.88
N GLY A 203 4.50 -7.82 -5.50
CA GLY A 203 5.22 -8.01 -6.76
C GLY A 203 6.25 -9.13 -6.64
N ARG A 204 7.13 -9.04 -5.64
CA ARG A 204 8.10 -10.11 -5.32
C ARG A 204 7.41 -11.42 -4.98
N GLY A 205 6.26 -11.35 -4.33
CA GLY A 205 5.48 -12.53 -3.96
C GLY A 205 4.97 -13.32 -5.15
N ILE A 206 4.49 -12.65 -6.19
CA ILE A 206 4.10 -13.33 -7.45
C ILE A 206 5.31 -13.99 -8.12
N GLU A 207 6.47 -13.33 -8.12
CA GLU A 207 7.72 -13.90 -8.66
C GLU A 207 8.14 -15.14 -7.87
N ASN A 208 8.07 -15.10 -6.55
CA ASN A 208 8.38 -16.25 -5.68
C ASN A 208 7.45 -17.44 -5.97
N LEU A 209 6.15 -17.18 -6.09
CA LEU A 209 5.16 -18.22 -6.42
C LEU A 209 5.36 -18.79 -7.82
N PHE A 210 5.62 -17.94 -8.81
CA PHE A 210 5.89 -18.38 -10.17
C PHE A 210 7.15 -19.24 -10.24
N ASN A 211 8.24 -18.83 -9.59
CA ASN A 211 9.48 -19.59 -9.51
C ASN A 211 9.26 -20.97 -8.84
N PHE A 212 8.41 -21.02 -7.80
CA PHE A 212 8.02 -22.30 -7.19
C PHE A 212 7.32 -23.22 -8.19
N TYR A 213 6.33 -22.72 -8.94
CA TYR A 213 5.61 -23.53 -9.92
C TYR A 213 6.48 -23.96 -11.09
N GLN A 214 7.37 -23.10 -11.59
CA GLN A 214 8.36 -23.50 -12.58
C GLN A 214 9.28 -24.60 -12.04
N HIS A 215 9.79 -24.46 -10.82
CA HIS A 215 10.64 -25.47 -10.20
C HIS A 215 9.94 -26.83 -10.05
N LYS A 216 8.63 -26.79 -9.76
CA LYS A 216 7.80 -28.01 -9.64
C LYS A 216 7.49 -28.67 -10.98
N ASN A 217 7.27 -27.89 -12.03
CA ASN A 217 6.68 -28.35 -13.28
C ASN A 217 7.63 -28.36 -14.49
N ARG A 218 8.79 -27.67 -14.42
CA ARG A 218 9.69 -27.45 -15.56
C ARG A 218 11.14 -27.78 -15.19
N SER A 219 11.91 -28.15 -16.21
CA SER A 219 13.35 -28.39 -16.06
C SER A 219 14.19 -27.11 -16.08
N GLN A 220 13.66 -26.02 -16.62
CA GLN A 220 14.35 -24.73 -16.71
C GLN A 220 13.52 -23.64 -16.03
N ILE A 221 14.19 -22.81 -15.23
CA ILE A 221 13.60 -21.69 -14.52
C ILE A 221 14.07 -20.40 -15.18
N SER A 222 13.11 -19.56 -15.62
CA SER A 222 13.38 -18.22 -16.10
C SER A 222 13.03 -17.20 -15.01
N LYS A 223 13.98 -16.35 -14.66
CA LYS A 223 13.70 -15.21 -13.76
C LYS A 223 13.03 -14.11 -14.57
N ILE A 224 11.77 -13.85 -14.28
CA ILE A 224 10.97 -12.80 -14.93
C ILE A 224 10.29 -11.95 -13.86
N GLN A 225 9.94 -10.72 -14.22
CA GLN A 225 9.32 -9.77 -13.31
C GLN A 225 7.80 -10.00 -13.19
N ALA A 226 7.20 -9.49 -12.12
CA ALA A 226 5.76 -9.61 -11.86
C ALA A 226 4.88 -9.12 -13.02
N SER A 227 5.31 -8.10 -13.77
CA SER A 227 4.61 -7.61 -14.96
C SER A 227 4.55 -8.64 -16.08
N GLU A 228 5.66 -9.30 -16.36
CA GLU A 228 5.78 -10.33 -17.40
C GLU A 228 5.00 -11.60 -17.02
N ILE A 229 4.94 -11.95 -15.73
CA ILE A 229 4.11 -13.06 -15.23
C ILE A 229 2.63 -12.79 -15.50
N SER A 230 2.16 -11.56 -15.31
CA SER A 230 0.81 -11.17 -15.68
C SER A 230 0.52 -11.37 -17.17
N ASP A 231 1.48 -11.01 -18.03
CA ASP A 231 1.36 -11.14 -19.48
C ASP A 231 1.39 -12.62 -19.93
N LEU A 232 2.16 -13.47 -19.22
CA LEU A 232 2.13 -14.92 -19.43
C LEU A 232 0.78 -15.54 -19.04
N ALA A 233 0.21 -15.10 -17.92
CA ALA A 233 -1.10 -15.55 -17.48
C ALA A 233 -2.20 -15.18 -18.52
N ASP A 234 -2.09 -14.00 -19.16
CA ASP A 234 -2.97 -13.59 -20.25
C ASP A 234 -2.85 -14.49 -21.49
N LYS A 235 -1.69 -15.12 -21.66
CA LYS A 235 -1.41 -16.10 -22.71
C LYS A 235 -1.73 -17.56 -22.26
N ASN A 236 -2.45 -17.73 -21.15
CA ASN A 236 -2.80 -19.01 -20.56
C ASN A 236 -1.61 -19.87 -20.11
N ASP A 237 -0.49 -19.27 -19.70
CA ASP A 237 0.58 -20.01 -19.05
C ASP A 237 0.11 -20.56 -17.69
N ARG A 238 0.20 -21.87 -17.53
CA ARG A 238 -0.35 -22.59 -16.36
C ARG A 238 0.34 -22.21 -15.05
N ASP A 239 1.67 -22.01 -15.06
CA ASP A 239 2.42 -21.67 -13.86
C ASP A 239 2.13 -20.23 -13.43
N ALA A 240 1.99 -19.30 -14.38
CA ALA A 240 1.60 -17.94 -14.12
C ALA A 240 0.17 -17.83 -13.53
N ILE A 241 -0.79 -18.57 -14.09
CA ILE A 241 -2.15 -18.65 -13.56
C ILE A 241 -2.16 -19.25 -12.15
N SER A 242 -1.39 -20.34 -11.93
CA SER A 242 -1.28 -20.97 -10.61
C SER A 242 -0.69 -20.03 -9.57
N ALA A 243 0.36 -19.26 -9.94
CA ALA A 243 0.97 -18.27 -9.07
C ALA A 243 -0.01 -17.18 -8.65
N ILE A 244 -0.76 -16.61 -9.59
CA ILE A 244 -1.76 -15.58 -9.33
C ILE A 244 -2.90 -16.12 -8.44
N ASN A 245 -3.42 -17.30 -8.75
CA ASN A 245 -4.48 -17.92 -7.96
C ASN A 245 -4.01 -18.20 -6.53
N GLN A 246 -2.79 -18.69 -6.36
CA GLN A 246 -2.23 -18.95 -5.03
C GLN A 246 -1.98 -17.66 -4.25
N MET A 247 -1.50 -16.60 -4.91
CA MET A 247 -1.39 -15.27 -4.30
C MET A 247 -2.74 -14.81 -3.74
N TYR A 248 -3.84 -14.94 -4.49
CA TYR A 248 -5.16 -14.55 -3.99
C TYR A 248 -5.64 -15.40 -2.83
N LYS A 249 -5.40 -16.72 -2.85
CA LYS A 249 -5.73 -17.59 -1.70
C LYS A 249 -4.98 -17.13 -0.44
N ILE A 250 -3.70 -16.80 -0.58
CA ILE A 250 -2.86 -16.34 0.54
C ILE A 250 -3.26 -14.92 0.98
N LEU A 251 -3.64 -14.02 0.06
CA LEU A 251 -4.19 -12.71 0.40
C LEU A 251 -5.45 -12.85 1.28
N VAL A 252 -6.37 -13.77 0.92
CA VAL A 252 -7.56 -14.03 1.74
C VAL A 252 -7.18 -14.51 3.14
N MET A 253 -6.16 -15.34 3.29
CA MET A 253 -5.67 -15.78 4.60
C MET A 253 -5.13 -14.61 5.41
N SER A 254 -4.33 -13.73 4.80
CA SER A 254 -3.83 -12.51 5.44
C SER A 254 -4.99 -11.60 5.87
N VAL A 255 -6.00 -11.42 5.03
CA VAL A 255 -7.21 -10.65 5.36
C VAL A 255 -7.93 -11.25 6.57
N ILE A 256 -8.14 -12.56 6.60
CA ILE A 256 -8.81 -13.26 7.71
C ILE A 256 -8.03 -13.07 9.01
N ASN A 257 -6.70 -13.23 8.99
CA ASN A 257 -5.84 -13.04 10.16
C ASN A 257 -5.95 -11.61 10.67
N ASN A 258 -5.90 -10.61 9.79
CA ASN A 258 -6.05 -9.20 10.18
C ASN A 258 -7.43 -8.88 10.75
N ILE A 259 -8.50 -9.49 10.21
CA ILE A 259 -9.86 -9.36 10.76
C ILE A 259 -9.91 -9.91 12.18
N PHE A 260 -9.35 -11.10 12.42
CA PHE A 260 -9.36 -11.72 13.75
C PHE A 260 -8.55 -10.94 14.77
N LEU A 261 -7.35 -10.46 14.38
CA LEU A 261 -6.46 -9.73 15.28
C LEU A 261 -7.03 -8.35 15.66
N ASN A 262 -7.69 -7.66 14.73
CA ASN A 262 -8.10 -6.27 14.91
C ASN A 262 -9.63 -6.11 15.08
N GLY A 263 -10.41 -7.18 15.01
CA GLY A 263 -11.87 -7.11 15.06
C GLY A 263 -12.49 -6.33 13.90
N SER A 264 -11.89 -6.39 12.69
CA SER A 264 -12.24 -5.54 11.55
C SER A 264 -13.50 -6.01 10.82
N LEU A 265 -14.62 -6.01 11.56
CA LEU A 265 -15.94 -6.42 11.07
C LEU A 265 -16.70 -5.28 10.38
N GLY A 266 -16.10 -4.10 10.22
CA GLY A 266 -16.67 -2.97 9.47
C GLY A 266 -16.60 -3.16 7.96
N GLY A 267 -15.79 -4.11 7.50
CA GLY A 267 -15.60 -4.44 6.09
C GLY A 267 -14.13 -4.56 5.72
N VAL A 268 -13.89 -4.91 4.46
CA VAL A 268 -12.54 -5.02 3.90
C VAL A 268 -12.48 -4.28 2.57
N ILE A 269 -11.46 -3.46 2.39
CA ILE A 269 -11.11 -2.83 1.12
C ILE A 269 -9.78 -3.40 0.67
N ILE A 270 -9.77 -3.96 -0.53
CA ILE A 270 -8.55 -4.40 -1.20
C ILE A 270 -8.18 -3.34 -2.23
N CYS A 271 -7.01 -2.76 -2.07
CA CYS A 271 -6.44 -1.76 -2.97
C CYS A 271 -5.06 -2.23 -3.47
N GLY A 272 -4.25 -1.31 -3.99
CA GLY A 272 -2.92 -1.63 -4.52
C GLY A 272 -2.92 -1.98 -6.00
N GLY A 273 -1.84 -1.60 -6.68
CA GLY A 273 -1.73 -1.71 -8.14
C GLY A 273 -1.83 -3.14 -8.67
N ILE A 274 -1.33 -4.11 -7.90
CA ILE A 274 -1.37 -5.54 -8.29
C ILE A 274 -2.80 -6.05 -8.27
N SER A 275 -3.59 -5.74 -7.23
CA SER A 275 -5.00 -6.17 -7.15
C SER A 275 -5.82 -5.63 -8.31
N ILE A 276 -5.58 -4.36 -8.70
CA ILE A 276 -6.28 -3.73 -9.82
C ILE A 276 -5.89 -4.40 -11.14
N LYS A 277 -4.59 -4.63 -11.37
CA LYS A 277 -4.08 -5.24 -12.61
C LYS A 277 -4.56 -6.68 -12.78
N LEU A 278 -4.62 -7.45 -11.69
CA LEU A 278 -4.93 -8.88 -11.69
C LEU A 278 -6.40 -9.19 -11.38
N GLN A 279 -7.28 -8.18 -11.20
CA GLN A 279 -8.69 -8.40 -10.81
C GLN A 279 -9.46 -9.34 -11.77
N LYS A 280 -9.05 -9.44 -13.04
CA LYS A 280 -9.65 -10.34 -14.04
C LYS A 280 -9.50 -11.82 -13.69
N PHE A 281 -8.50 -12.17 -12.88
CA PHE A 281 -8.28 -13.55 -12.41
C PHE A 281 -9.02 -13.90 -11.11
N LEU A 282 -9.70 -12.93 -10.47
CA LEU A 282 -10.45 -13.18 -9.23
C LEU A 282 -11.71 -14.08 -9.41
N ASN A 283 -12.19 -14.22 -10.64
CA ASN A 283 -13.44 -14.96 -10.94
C ASN A 283 -13.16 -16.28 -11.67
N GLN A 284 -11.93 -16.73 -11.72
CA GLN A 284 -11.52 -18.06 -12.22
C GLN A 284 -11.24 -18.98 -11.04
#